data_16ddd7cd24af9b5904033a8116688829
#
_entry.id   16ddd7cd24af9b5904033a8116688829
#
_cell.length_a   1.000
_cell.length_b   1.000
_cell.length_c   1.000
_cell.angle_alpha   90.00
_cell.angle_beta   90.00
_cell.angle_gamma   90.00
#
_symmetry.space_group_name_H-M   'P 1'
#
loop_
_entity.id
_entity.type
_entity.pdbx_description
1 polymer ?
#
loop_
_entity_poly.entity_id
_entity_poly.type
_entity_poly.pdbx_seq_one_letter_code
_entity_poly.pdbx_strand_id
1 'polypeptide(L)'
;MDAPTPPNQQPVDPQVWYDVEGREVLERVIADLDSRGHSSLTLKEDGSVCIHEDDDTRDVPQEHLTAFPPKVYWPRLGQVLESEGLSARVQDNEIAVSW
;
A
#
# COMPACT_ATOMS: atom_id res chain seq x y z
N MET A 1 11.55 -33.07 -11.96
CA MET A 1 11.52 -32.02 -10.95
C MET A 1 10.39 -31.06 -11.30
N ASP A 2 9.59 -30.82 -10.35
CA ASP A 2 8.59 -29.83 -10.64
C ASP A 2 9.25 -28.48 -10.78
N ALA A 3 8.66 -27.65 -11.56
CA ALA A 3 9.14 -26.30 -11.71
C ALA A 3 8.96 -25.57 -10.39
N PRO A 4 9.95 -24.80 -9.98
CA PRO A 4 9.76 -23.98 -8.82
C PRO A 4 8.61 -23.01 -9.06
N THR A 5 7.84 -22.78 -8.03
CA THR A 5 6.79 -21.79 -8.13
C THR A 5 7.42 -20.44 -8.43
N PRO A 6 6.97 -19.76 -9.49
CA PRO A 6 7.53 -18.45 -9.77
C PRO A 6 7.33 -17.51 -8.57
N PRO A 7 8.30 -16.65 -8.27
CA PRO A 7 8.20 -15.76 -7.13
C PRO A 7 6.92 -14.92 -7.13
N ASN A 8 6.43 -14.56 -8.30
CA ASN A 8 5.24 -13.74 -8.41
C ASN A 8 3.96 -14.51 -8.11
N GLN A 9 4.03 -15.81 -7.93
CA GLN A 9 2.87 -16.61 -7.57
C GLN A 9 2.83 -16.95 -6.09
N GLN A 10 3.88 -16.63 -5.37
CA GLN A 10 3.94 -16.87 -3.95
C GLN A 10 3.71 -15.57 -3.21
N PRO A 11 2.94 -15.61 -2.13
CA PRO A 11 2.79 -14.42 -1.31
C PRO A 11 4.16 -13.97 -0.82
N VAL A 12 4.44 -12.70 -0.96
CA VAL A 12 5.69 -12.13 -0.53
C VAL A 12 5.48 -11.58 0.87
N ASP A 13 6.45 -11.80 1.76
CA ASP A 13 6.37 -11.21 3.09
C ASP A 13 6.21 -9.68 2.93
N PRO A 14 5.28 -9.05 3.64
CA PRO A 14 5.06 -7.61 3.49
C PRO A 14 6.30 -6.78 3.73
N GLN A 15 7.19 -7.20 4.63
CA GLN A 15 8.43 -6.47 4.86
C GLN A 15 9.33 -6.52 3.62
N VAL A 16 9.43 -7.70 3.01
CA VAL A 16 10.24 -7.85 1.80
C VAL A 16 9.63 -7.04 0.66
N TRP A 17 8.32 -7.15 0.48
CA TRP A 17 7.64 -6.36 -0.56
C TRP A 17 7.88 -4.87 -0.35
N TYR A 18 7.77 -4.40 0.88
CA TYR A 18 7.96 -2.99 1.18
C TYR A 18 9.39 -2.55 0.87
N ASP A 19 10.37 -3.36 1.26
CA ASP A 19 11.77 -3.01 1.04
C ASP A 19 12.14 -2.99 -0.44
N VAL A 20 11.55 -3.88 -1.23
CA VAL A 20 11.90 -4.01 -2.64
C VAL A 20 11.14 -3.01 -3.51
N GLU A 21 9.86 -2.80 -3.23
CA GLU A 21 9.02 -2.02 -4.12
C GLU A 21 8.17 -0.98 -3.39
N GLY A 22 7.51 -1.40 -2.32
CA GLY A 22 6.50 -0.55 -1.70
C GLY A 22 7.03 0.76 -1.18
N ARG A 23 8.21 0.72 -0.57
CA ARG A 23 8.78 1.94 0.00
C ARG A 23 8.99 3.01 -1.06
N GLU A 24 9.59 2.62 -2.18
CA GLU A 24 9.89 3.58 -3.23
C GLU A 24 8.62 4.23 -3.76
N VAL A 25 7.61 3.40 -4.04
CA VAL A 25 6.36 3.92 -4.57
C VAL A 25 5.64 4.78 -3.55
N LEU A 26 5.55 4.30 -2.30
CA LEU A 26 4.83 5.05 -1.27
C LEU A 26 5.53 6.34 -0.92
N GLU A 27 6.86 6.36 -0.84
CA GLU A 27 7.58 7.59 -0.57
C GLU A 27 7.34 8.62 -1.66
N ARG A 28 7.34 8.19 -2.91
CA ARG A 28 7.09 9.09 -4.03
C ARG A 28 5.67 9.63 -3.99
N VAL A 29 4.69 8.76 -3.74
CA VAL A 29 3.29 9.17 -3.70
C VAL A 29 3.04 10.08 -2.50
N ILE A 30 3.57 9.72 -1.34
CA ILE A 30 3.39 10.52 -0.14
C ILE A 30 4.00 11.92 -0.31
N ALA A 31 5.19 11.99 -0.90
CA ALA A 31 5.82 13.30 -1.14
C ALA A 31 4.96 14.15 -2.07
N ASP A 32 4.41 13.55 -3.11
CA ASP A 32 3.53 14.27 -4.03
C ASP A 32 2.25 14.73 -3.34
N LEU A 33 1.61 13.84 -2.58
CA LEU A 33 0.37 14.18 -1.89
C LEU A 33 0.62 15.23 -0.82
N ASP A 34 1.73 15.11 -0.08
CA ASP A 34 2.06 16.08 0.95
C ASP A 34 2.23 17.47 0.33
N SER A 35 2.87 17.54 -0.82
CA SER A 35 3.06 18.84 -1.50
C SER A 35 1.74 19.43 -1.97
N ARG A 36 0.70 18.63 -2.11
CA ARG A 36 -0.63 19.08 -2.50
C ARG A 36 -1.55 19.28 -1.30
N GLY A 37 -1.04 19.14 -0.08
CA GLY A 37 -1.82 19.38 1.12
C GLY A 37 -2.55 18.17 1.66
N HIS A 38 -2.31 16.99 1.11
CA HIS A 38 -2.91 15.76 1.62
C HIS A 38 -2.05 15.18 2.72
N SER A 39 -2.68 14.46 3.66
CA SER A 39 -1.96 13.80 4.74
C SER A 39 -2.36 12.34 4.89
N SER A 40 -3.11 11.81 3.93
CA SER A 40 -3.54 10.42 3.99
C SER A 40 -3.78 9.88 2.59
N LEU A 41 -3.79 8.56 2.51
CA LEU A 41 -4.13 7.84 1.28
C LEU A 41 -4.78 6.52 1.66
N THR A 42 -5.32 5.82 0.68
CA THR A 42 -5.94 4.53 0.88
C THR A 42 -5.31 3.52 -0.07
N LEU A 43 -4.93 2.37 0.47
CA LEU A 43 -4.44 1.26 -0.34
C LEU A 43 -5.59 0.29 -0.55
N LYS A 44 -5.93 0.03 -1.79
CA LYS A 44 -7.02 -0.86 -2.13
C LYS A 44 -6.55 -2.28 -2.28
N GLU A 45 -7.49 -3.20 -2.25
CA GLU A 45 -7.21 -4.63 -2.30
C GLU A 45 -6.44 -5.03 -3.56
N ASP A 46 -6.70 -4.34 -4.66
CA ASP A 46 -6.04 -4.64 -5.93
C ASP A 46 -4.69 -3.94 -6.09
N GLY A 47 -4.24 -3.22 -5.07
CA GLY A 47 -2.97 -2.51 -5.13
C GLY A 47 -3.09 -1.05 -5.54
N SER A 48 -4.29 -0.56 -5.78
CA SER A 48 -4.47 0.85 -6.15
C SER A 48 -4.21 1.75 -4.94
N VAL A 49 -3.46 2.82 -5.17
CA VAL A 49 -3.23 3.86 -4.16
C VAL A 49 -4.17 5.01 -4.50
N CYS A 50 -5.09 5.30 -3.61
CA CYS A 50 -6.17 6.25 -3.88
C CYS A 50 -6.22 7.35 -2.83
N ILE A 51 -6.84 8.47 -3.21
CA ILE A 51 -7.15 9.54 -2.27
C ILE A 51 -8.61 9.92 -2.44
N HIS A 52 -9.15 10.62 -1.44
CA HIS A 52 -10.47 11.24 -1.56
C HIS A 52 -10.27 12.72 -1.82
N GLU A 53 -10.93 13.22 -2.85
CA GLU A 53 -10.98 14.65 -3.07
C GLU A 53 -11.95 15.29 -2.08
N ASP A 54 -11.77 16.57 -1.79
CA ASP A 54 -12.47 17.23 -0.71
C ASP A 54 -13.99 17.06 -0.76
N ASP A 55 -14.60 17.24 -1.91
CA ASP A 55 -16.05 17.17 -2.05
C ASP A 55 -16.49 15.92 -2.77
N ASP A 56 -15.61 14.96 -2.95
CA ASP A 56 -15.88 13.76 -3.72
C ASP A 56 -15.69 12.55 -2.83
N THR A 57 -16.70 11.70 -2.77
CA THR A 57 -16.62 10.47 -2.00
C THR A 57 -15.97 9.34 -2.78
N ARG A 58 -15.62 9.56 -4.04
CA ARG A 58 -14.98 8.54 -4.85
C ARG A 58 -13.50 8.50 -4.56
N ASP A 59 -12.95 7.30 -4.64
CA ASP A 59 -11.50 7.14 -4.58
C ASP A 59 -10.89 7.59 -5.90
N VAL A 60 -9.88 8.44 -5.82
CA VAL A 60 -9.17 8.91 -7.01
C VAL A 60 -7.82 8.20 -7.07
N PRO A 61 -7.61 7.31 -8.06
CA PRO A 61 -6.36 6.57 -8.14
C PRO A 61 -5.18 7.48 -8.42
N GLN A 62 -4.08 7.25 -7.70
CA GLN A 62 -2.84 8.00 -7.89
C GLN A 62 -1.73 7.12 -8.44
N GLU A 63 -1.74 5.84 -8.07
CA GLU A 63 -0.67 4.92 -8.43
C GLU A 63 -1.21 3.51 -8.28
N HIS A 64 -0.50 2.53 -8.84
CA HIS A 64 -0.86 1.13 -8.70
C HIS A 64 0.36 0.36 -8.23
N LEU A 65 0.22 -0.37 -7.12
CA LEU A 65 1.31 -1.16 -6.57
C LEU A 65 1.33 -2.53 -7.21
N THR A 66 2.49 -2.95 -7.66
CA THR A 66 2.69 -4.28 -8.24
C THR A 66 2.94 -5.27 -7.11
N ALA A 67 2.40 -6.48 -7.25
CA ALA A 67 2.61 -7.55 -6.28
C ALA A 67 2.20 -7.16 -4.86
N PHE A 68 1.15 -6.36 -4.74
CA PHE A 68 0.66 -5.91 -3.44
C PHE A 68 0.24 -7.14 -2.61
N PRO A 69 0.63 -7.21 -1.33
CA PRO A 69 0.31 -8.37 -0.50
C PRO A 69 -1.20 -8.60 -0.38
N PRO A 70 -1.65 -9.85 -0.38
CA PRO A 70 -3.07 -10.15 -0.19
C PRO A 70 -3.51 -9.87 1.23
N LYS A 71 -4.83 -9.79 1.42
CA LYS A 71 -5.43 -9.39 2.69
C LYS A 71 -4.93 -10.18 3.89
N VAL A 72 -4.62 -11.44 3.69
CA VAL A 72 -4.18 -12.29 4.79
C VAL A 72 -2.90 -11.74 5.44
N TYR A 73 -2.12 -10.96 4.71
CA TYR A 73 -0.89 -10.38 5.23
C TYR A 73 -1.04 -8.92 5.68
N TRP A 74 -2.25 -8.36 5.58
CA TRP A 74 -2.44 -6.95 5.90
C TRP A 74 -2.14 -6.58 7.34
N PRO A 75 -2.44 -7.42 8.35
CA PRO A 75 -2.03 -7.07 9.71
C PRO A 75 -0.51 -6.89 9.82
N ARG A 76 0.24 -7.75 9.15
CA ARG A 76 1.69 -7.63 9.13
C ARG A 76 2.12 -6.39 8.35
N LEU A 77 1.45 -6.12 7.22
CA LEU A 77 1.76 -4.95 6.41
C LEU A 77 1.52 -3.67 7.20
N GLY A 78 0.44 -3.62 7.97
CA GLY A 78 0.18 -2.47 8.84
C GLY A 78 1.30 -2.24 9.82
N GLN A 79 1.84 -3.32 10.41
CA GLN A 79 2.96 -3.20 11.31
C GLN A 79 4.21 -2.67 10.60
N VAL A 80 4.45 -3.13 9.38
CA VAL A 80 5.58 -2.65 8.60
C VAL A 80 5.46 -1.15 8.35
N LEU A 81 4.28 -0.71 7.93
CA LEU A 81 4.06 0.71 7.66
C LEU A 81 4.23 1.55 8.92
N GLU A 82 3.73 1.06 10.05
CA GLU A 82 3.88 1.79 11.30
C GLU A 82 5.33 1.87 11.75
N SER A 83 6.10 0.83 11.49
CA SER A 83 7.52 0.86 11.82
C SER A 83 8.30 1.87 10.99
N GLU A 84 7.72 2.30 9.87
CA GLU A 84 8.33 3.30 9.00
C GLU A 84 7.84 4.71 9.32
N GLY A 85 7.08 4.87 10.39
CA GLY A 85 6.61 6.19 10.81
C GLY A 85 5.27 6.60 10.24
N LEU A 86 4.58 5.67 9.60
CA LEU A 86 3.25 5.94 9.05
C LEU A 86 2.18 5.39 9.99
N SER A 87 0.99 5.97 9.93
CA SER A 87 -0.16 5.37 10.61
C SER A 87 -0.91 4.51 9.60
N ALA A 88 -1.23 3.31 9.98
CA ALA A 88 -1.91 2.37 9.09
C ALA A 88 -3.09 1.76 9.81
N ARG A 89 -4.27 1.86 9.18
CA ARG A 89 -5.49 1.23 9.71
C ARG A 89 -5.98 0.23 8.68
N VAL A 90 -5.93 -1.03 9.06
CA VAL A 90 -6.40 -2.11 8.18
C VAL A 90 -7.91 -2.22 8.31
N GLN A 91 -8.59 -2.16 7.17
CA GLN A 91 -10.04 -2.29 7.09
C GLN A 91 -10.38 -3.52 6.25
N ASP A 92 -11.67 -3.73 6.00
CA ASP A 92 -12.11 -4.97 5.36
C ASP A 92 -11.48 -5.19 3.99
N ASN A 93 -11.41 -4.15 3.18
CA ASN A 93 -10.88 -4.28 1.82
C ASN A 93 -9.98 -3.12 1.44
N GLU A 94 -9.42 -2.44 2.43
CA GLU A 94 -8.49 -1.34 2.17
C GLU A 94 -7.66 -1.06 3.42
N ILE A 95 -6.57 -0.35 3.23
CA ILE A 95 -5.73 0.10 4.33
C ILE A 95 -5.64 1.62 4.25
N ALA A 96 -6.06 2.28 5.31
CA ALA A 96 -5.96 3.73 5.40
C ALA A 96 -4.59 4.07 5.97
N VAL A 97 -3.83 4.89 5.24
CA VAL A 97 -2.48 5.28 5.62
C VAL A 97 -2.46 6.80 5.79
N SER A 98 -1.82 7.24 6.85
CA SER A 98 -1.66 8.68 7.09
C SER A 98 -0.27 8.97 7.64
N TRP A 99 0.12 10.24 7.53
CA TRP A 99 1.45 10.66 7.97
C TRP A 99 1.43 12.05 8.60
#